data_cae684f80291c3eceab58befa55a5be6
#
_entry.id   cae684f80291c3eceab58befa55a5be6
#
_cell.length_a   1.000
_cell.length_b   1.000
_cell.length_c   1.000
_cell.angle_alpha   90.00
_cell.angle_beta   90.00
_cell.angle_gamma   90.00
#
_symmetry.space_group_name_H-M   'P 1'
#
loop_
_entity.id
_entity.type
_entity.pdbx_description
1 polymer ?
#
loop_
_entity_poly.entity_id
_entity_poly.type
_entity_poly.pdbx_seq_one_letter_code
_entity_poly.pdbx_strand_id
1 'polypeptide(L)'
;FRGSIYAFDLSANSPISKNFRKVLEEIKGVKIYRNNFRIFPYGSSNNDWLGMSDYNLRNKGVIFKQHTSTGFFNIDGEQNLALLKELTNRQGLVLDNFGTNFILIAKDLIYKTIANKDKDLSQYFNFKRKEISELLENQTIEISGISFRKQANDIIQTENKAERLVKEFDNMDDNEKKNE
;
A
#
# COMPACT_ATOMS: atom_id res chain seq x y z
N PHE A 1 -5.72 -4.59 24.00
CA PHE A 1 -5.11 -3.77 22.92
C PHE A 1 -5.95 -3.86 21.67
N ARG A 2 -5.86 -2.86 20.83
CA ARG A 2 -6.53 -2.78 19.52
C ARG A 2 -5.54 -2.39 18.42
N GLY A 3 -5.83 -2.74 17.17
CA GLY A 3 -4.99 -2.36 16.05
C GLY A 3 -5.74 -2.37 14.73
N SER A 4 -5.18 -1.67 13.77
CA SER A 4 -5.62 -1.69 12.37
C SER A 4 -4.41 -1.69 11.47
N ILE A 5 -4.48 -2.48 10.41
CA ILE A 5 -3.39 -2.59 9.43
C ILE A 5 -4.01 -2.48 8.04
N TYR A 6 -3.39 -1.67 7.22
CA TYR A 6 -3.78 -1.41 5.84
C TYR A 6 -2.62 -1.77 4.91
N ALA A 7 -2.91 -2.53 3.87
CA ALA A 7 -1.96 -2.84 2.82
C ALA A 7 -2.46 -2.28 1.49
N PHE A 8 -1.54 -1.76 0.68
CA PHE A 8 -1.84 -1.09 -0.57
C PHE A 8 -1.21 -1.85 -1.74
N ASP A 9 -1.99 -2.10 -2.77
CA ASP A 9 -1.47 -2.61 -4.04
C ASP A 9 -0.77 -1.47 -4.79
N LEU A 10 0.54 -1.51 -4.85
CA LEU A 10 1.38 -0.55 -5.57
C LEU A 10 1.85 -1.08 -6.94
N SER A 11 1.18 -2.08 -7.51
CA SER A 11 1.47 -2.57 -8.86
C SER A 11 1.34 -1.45 -9.91
N ALA A 12 1.91 -1.68 -11.08
CA ALA A 12 1.89 -0.68 -12.16
C ALA A 12 0.47 -0.27 -12.59
N ASN A 13 -0.48 -1.19 -12.46
CA ASN A 13 -1.88 -0.98 -12.83
C ASN A 13 -2.75 -0.49 -11.66
N SER A 14 -2.15 -0.17 -10.51
CA SER A 14 -2.89 0.35 -9.37
C SER A 14 -3.34 1.79 -9.63
N PRO A 15 -4.59 2.14 -9.29
CA PRO A 15 -5.09 3.52 -9.40
C PRO A 15 -4.43 4.48 -8.39
N ILE A 16 -3.51 3.98 -7.56
CA ILE A 16 -2.85 4.76 -6.52
C ILE A 16 -1.90 5.78 -7.13
N SER A 17 -2.17 7.05 -6.90
CA SER A 17 -1.42 8.18 -7.42
C SER A 17 0.04 8.23 -6.93
N LYS A 18 0.91 8.86 -7.72
CA LYS A 18 2.32 9.10 -7.32
C LYS A 18 2.42 9.90 -6.01
N ASN A 19 1.51 10.85 -5.78
CA ASN A 19 1.49 11.64 -4.55
C ASN A 19 1.17 10.79 -3.32
N PHE A 20 0.21 9.86 -3.44
CA PHE A 20 -0.10 8.93 -2.35
C PHE A 20 1.10 8.04 -2.02
N ARG A 21 1.87 7.59 -3.03
CA ARG A 21 3.08 6.79 -2.80
C ARG A 21 4.12 7.55 -1.95
N LYS A 22 4.27 8.87 -2.15
CA LYS A 22 5.15 9.70 -1.32
C LYS A 22 4.65 9.75 0.13
N VAL A 23 3.34 9.97 0.32
CA VAL A 23 2.75 9.95 1.67
C VAL A 23 2.93 8.59 2.33
N LEU A 24 2.74 7.50 1.59
CA LEU A 24 2.94 6.15 2.12
C LEU A 24 4.38 5.90 2.58
N GLU A 25 5.38 6.46 1.88
CA GLU A 25 6.79 6.37 2.31
C GLU A 25 7.02 6.97 3.71
N GLU A 26 6.29 8.02 4.08
CA GLU A 26 6.39 8.66 5.37
C GLU A 26 5.65 7.91 6.49
N ILE A 27 4.50 7.32 6.14
CA ILE A 27 3.62 6.66 7.12
C ILE A 27 3.75 5.13 7.17
N LYS A 28 4.54 4.52 6.29
CA LYS A 28 4.70 3.07 6.21
C LYS A 28 5.15 2.41 7.52
N GLY A 29 4.91 1.12 7.60
CA GLY A 29 5.24 0.30 8.76
C GLY A 29 4.16 0.29 9.83
N VAL A 30 4.16 -0.76 10.64
CA VAL A 30 3.19 -0.97 11.72
C VAL A 30 3.76 -0.43 13.02
N LYS A 31 3.11 0.55 13.59
CA LYS A 31 3.56 1.29 14.77
C LYS A 31 2.94 0.73 16.04
N ILE A 32 3.60 0.92 17.16
CA ILE A 32 3.03 0.62 18.50
C ILE A 32 2.79 1.95 19.22
N TYR A 33 1.61 2.06 19.80
CA TYR A 33 1.20 3.18 20.64
C TYR A 33 0.85 2.67 22.03
N ARG A 34 1.13 3.46 23.05
CA ARG A 34 0.75 3.23 24.44
C ARG A 34 0.04 4.48 24.94
N ASN A 35 -1.25 4.35 25.31
CA ASN A 35 -2.10 5.51 25.60
C ASN A 35 -2.04 6.61 24.51
N ASN A 36 -2.09 6.20 23.23
CA ASN A 36 -1.99 7.05 22.05
C ASN A 36 -0.60 7.73 21.85
N PHE A 37 0.40 7.47 22.68
CA PHE A 37 1.78 7.92 22.47
C PHE A 37 2.56 6.84 21.73
N ARG A 38 3.24 7.24 20.65
CA ARG A 38 4.04 6.32 19.84
C ARG A 38 5.27 5.84 20.61
N ILE A 39 5.47 4.52 20.60
CA ILE A 39 6.70 3.89 21.10
C ILE A 39 7.67 3.69 19.92
N PHE A 40 8.82 4.35 19.97
CA PHE A 40 9.88 4.13 18.99
C PHE A 40 10.72 2.89 19.38
N PRO A 41 11.37 2.18 18.40
CA PRO A 41 11.40 2.45 16.96
C PRO A 41 10.34 1.70 16.15
N TYR A 42 9.34 1.07 16.76
CA TYR A 42 8.38 0.20 16.09
C TYR A 42 7.72 0.89 14.89
N GLY A 43 7.79 0.22 13.72
CA GLY A 43 7.23 0.73 12.47
C GLY A 43 7.96 1.93 11.87
N SER A 44 9.18 2.18 12.28
CA SER A 44 10.10 3.06 11.55
C SER A 44 10.65 2.34 10.32
N SER A 45 11.13 3.10 9.32
CA SER A 45 11.60 2.53 8.04
C SER A 45 12.66 1.43 8.20
N ASN A 46 13.49 1.53 9.24
CA ASN A 46 14.57 0.59 9.52
C ASN A 46 14.21 -0.44 10.61
N ASN A 47 12.96 -0.49 11.05
CA ASN A 47 12.54 -1.42 12.10
C ASN A 47 11.36 -2.27 11.64
N ASP A 48 11.68 -3.44 11.08
CA ASP A 48 10.72 -4.47 10.69
C ASP A 48 10.49 -5.46 11.85
N TRP A 49 9.94 -4.96 12.96
CA TRP A 49 9.71 -5.74 14.16
C TRP A 49 8.75 -6.92 13.97
N LEU A 50 7.93 -6.86 12.91
CA LEU A 50 7.03 -7.94 12.52
C LEU A 50 7.70 -8.98 11.62
N GLY A 51 8.87 -8.67 11.01
CA GLY A 51 9.56 -9.57 10.09
C GLY A 51 8.84 -9.70 8.74
N MET A 52 8.13 -8.66 8.30
CA MET A 52 7.35 -8.67 7.05
C MET A 52 8.25 -8.83 5.82
N SER A 53 9.45 -8.31 5.87
CA SER A 53 10.43 -8.43 4.79
C SER A 53 10.87 -9.88 4.57
N ASP A 54 11.19 -10.60 5.65
CA ASP A 54 11.55 -12.02 5.59
C ASP A 54 10.38 -12.88 5.11
N TYR A 55 9.17 -12.57 5.56
CA TYR A 55 7.98 -13.28 5.12
C TYR A 55 7.77 -13.13 3.62
N ASN A 56 7.98 -11.92 3.06
CA ASN A 56 7.86 -11.67 1.63
C ASN A 56 8.88 -12.37 0.78
N LEU A 57 10.11 -12.49 1.27
CA LEU A 57 11.15 -13.25 0.56
C LEU A 57 10.76 -14.72 0.38
N ARG A 58 10.05 -15.29 1.34
CA ARG A 58 9.60 -16.68 1.32
C ARG A 58 8.27 -16.88 0.59
N ASN A 59 7.44 -15.83 0.50
CA ASN A 59 6.08 -15.90 -0.05
C ASN A 59 5.89 -14.87 -1.17
N LYS A 60 6.06 -15.31 -2.41
CA LYS A 60 5.91 -14.43 -3.57
C LYS A 60 4.43 -14.04 -3.79
N GLY A 61 4.21 -12.82 -4.25
CA GLY A 61 2.89 -12.33 -4.63
C GLY A 61 2.03 -11.78 -3.49
N VAL A 62 2.57 -11.67 -2.29
CA VAL A 62 1.89 -11.09 -1.12
C VAL A 62 1.89 -9.56 -1.22
N ILE A 63 0.73 -8.93 -1.04
CA ILE A 63 0.59 -7.47 -1.02
C ILE A 63 1.06 -6.90 0.31
N PHE A 64 0.88 -7.66 1.39
CA PHE A 64 1.23 -7.26 2.75
C PHE A 64 2.75 -7.24 2.97
N LYS A 65 3.36 -6.07 2.78
CA LYS A 65 4.81 -5.83 2.89
C LYS A 65 5.07 -4.62 3.75
N GLN A 66 6.23 -4.52 4.38
CA GLN A 66 6.59 -3.38 5.21
C GLN A 66 6.44 -2.04 4.47
N HIS A 67 6.87 -1.97 3.22
CA HIS A 67 6.85 -0.74 2.42
C HIS A 67 5.51 -0.45 1.73
N THR A 68 4.58 -1.43 1.67
CA THR A 68 3.24 -1.26 1.12
C THR A 68 2.16 -1.21 2.20
N SER A 69 2.54 -1.32 3.46
CA SER A 69 1.60 -1.40 4.55
C SER A 69 1.85 -0.31 5.59
N THR A 70 0.78 0.16 6.19
CA THR A 70 0.80 1.02 7.37
C THR A 70 -0.20 0.52 8.40
N GLY A 71 0.02 0.85 9.65
CA GLY A 71 -0.90 0.43 10.69
C GLY A 71 -0.41 0.74 12.08
N PHE A 72 -1.19 0.28 13.05
CA PHE A 72 -0.85 0.47 14.44
C PHE A 72 -1.42 -0.62 15.34
N PHE A 73 -0.75 -0.82 16.47
CA PHE A 73 -1.29 -1.45 17.67
C PHE A 73 -1.32 -0.42 18.78
N ASN A 74 -2.46 -0.23 19.42
CA ASN A 74 -2.58 0.63 20.59
C ASN A 74 -2.77 -0.23 21.84
N ILE A 75 -1.89 -0.03 22.82
CA ILE A 75 -1.91 -0.65 24.13
C ILE A 75 -2.62 0.33 25.05
N ASP A 76 -3.81 0.00 25.46
CA ASP A 76 -4.68 0.78 26.36
C ASP A 76 -5.23 -0.13 27.49
N GLY A 77 -5.82 0.51 28.48
CA GLY A 77 -6.36 -0.16 29.66
C GLY A 77 -5.31 -0.45 30.75
N GLU A 78 -5.69 -0.23 31.99
CA GLU A 78 -4.78 -0.28 33.14
C GLU A 78 -3.99 -1.58 33.23
N GLN A 79 -4.64 -2.72 33.04
CA GLN A 79 -3.97 -4.03 33.10
C GLN A 79 -2.91 -4.18 32.01
N ASN A 80 -3.21 -3.81 30.77
CA ASN A 80 -2.26 -3.90 29.68
C ASN A 80 -1.08 -2.95 29.88
N LEU A 81 -1.34 -1.76 30.42
CA LEU A 81 -0.31 -0.78 30.73
C LEU A 81 0.60 -1.22 31.88
N ALA A 82 0.08 -1.97 32.84
CA ALA A 82 0.87 -2.54 33.93
C ALA A 82 1.79 -3.68 33.45
N LEU A 83 1.32 -4.50 32.50
CA LEU A 83 2.04 -5.66 31.99
C LEU A 83 3.01 -5.30 30.84
N LEU A 84 2.58 -4.47 29.89
CA LEU A 84 3.39 -4.07 28.74
C LEU A 84 4.08 -2.73 29.01
N LYS A 85 5.21 -2.82 29.68
CA LYS A 85 5.98 -1.65 30.10
C LYS A 85 6.85 -1.12 28.95
N GLU A 86 6.97 0.21 28.91
CA GLU A 86 7.89 0.90 28.02
C GLU A 86 9.27 1.02 28.69
N LEU A 87 10.34 0.94 27.89
CA LEU A 87 11.68 1.26 28.38
C LEU A 87 11.79 2.71 28.84
N THR A 88 12.60 2.96 29.86
CA THR A 88 12.80 4.29 30.45
C THR A 88 13.21 5.37 29.44
N ASN A 89 13.97 4.98 28.41
CA ASN A 89 14.38 5.84 27.31
C ASN A 89 13.32 5.97 26.20
N ARG A 90 12.14 5.39 26.37
CA ARG A 90 11.02 5.31 25.40
C ARG A 90 11.38 4.70 24.04
N GLN A 91 12.45 3.91 24.00
CA GLN A 91 12.91 3.25 22.77
C GLN A 91 12.55 1.76 22.72
N GLY A 92 11.32 1.44 23.03
CA GLY A 92 10.78 0.09 22.93
C GLY A 92 9.99 -0.35 24.15
N LEU A 93 9.42 -1.53 24.03
CA LEU A 93 8.82 -2.26 25.15
C LEU A 93 9.88 -3.04 25.91
N VAL A 94 9.68 -3.18 27.20
CA VAL A 94 10.46 -4.13 27.99
C VAL A 94 10.17 -5.54 27.48
N LEU A 95 11.20 -6.25 27.01
CA LEU A 95 11.09 -7.60 26.48
C LEU A 95 11.18 -8.65 27.59
N ASP A 96 10.35 -8.49 28.61
CA ASP A 96 10.03 -9.54 29.56
C ASP A 96 9.07 -10.57 28.92
N ASN A 97 8.56 -11.49 29.72
CA ASN A 97 7.61 -12.49 29.24
C ASN A 97 6.36 -11.87 28.60
N PHE A 98 5.88 -10.74 29.11
CA PHE A 98 4.68 -10.07 28.58
C PHE A 98 4.98 -9.34 27.28
N GLY A 99 6.06 -8.56 27.21
CA GLY A 99 6.47 -7.86 26.02
C GLY A 99 6.83 -8.81 24.87
N THR A 100 7.55 -9.88 25.19
CA THR A 100 7.90 -10.93 24.21
C THR A 100 6.65 -11.63 23.68
N ASN A 101 5.74 -12.04 24.56
CA ASN A 101 4.49 -12.68 24.15
C ASN A 101 3.59 -11.74 23.34
N PHE A 102 3.54 -10.46 23.66
CA PHE A 102 2.81 -9.48 22.86
C PHE A 102 3.34 -9.44 21.42
N ILE A 103 4.66 -9.38 21.24
CA ILE A 103 5.28 -9.37 19.90
C ILE A 103 4.99 -10.67 19.16
N LEU A 104 5.07 -11.82 19.83
CA LEU A 104 4.75 -13.12 19.22
C LEU A 104 3.29 -13.21 18.79
N ILE A 105 2.36 -12.79 19.65
CA ILE A 105 0.92 -12.75 19.31
C ILE A 105 0.65 -11.82 18.14
N ALA A 106 1.26 -10.62 18.12
CA ALA A 106 1.11 -9.69 17.02
C ALA A 106 1.63 -10.28 15.70
N LYS A 107 2.77 -10.96 15.72
CA LYS A 107 3.31 -11.68 14.56
C LYS A 107 2.37 -12.80 14.09
N ASP A 108 1.94 -13.65 15.00
CA ASP A 108 1.06 -14.77 14.71
C ASP A 108 -0.28 -14.29 14.11
N LEU A 109 -0.87 -13.24 14.68
CA LEU A 109 -2.10 -12.63 14.17
C LEU A 109 -1.93 -12.18 12.71
N ILE A 110 -0.82 -11.52 12.41
CA ILE A 110 -0.52 -11.03 11.08
C ILE A 110 -0.30 -12.18 10.11
N TYR A 111 0.56 -13.13 10.45
CA TYR A 111 0.92 -14.19 9.52
C TYR A 111 -0.16 -15.24 9.35
N LYS A 112 -0.85 -15.65 10.41
CA LYS A 112 -1.89 -16.69 10.31
C LYS A 112 -3.20 -16.17 9.75
N THR A 113 -3.54 -14.92 10.01
CA THR A 113 -4.85 -14.37 9.66
C THR A 113 -4.79 -13.45 8.45
N ILE A 114 -3.92 -12.45 8.48
CA ILE A 114 -3.90 -11.38 7.48
C ILE A 114 -3.13 -11.81 6.23
N ALA A 115 -1.93 -12.37 6.39
CA ALA A 115 -1.09 -12.74 5.26
C ALA A 115 -1.66 -13.90 4.45
N ASN A 116 -2.35 -14.87 5.07
CA ASN A 116 -3.04 -15.92 4.33
C ASN A 116 -4.19 -15.36 3.49
N LYS A 117 -5.02 -14.48 4.07
CA LYS A 117 -6.08 -13.80 3.32
C LYS A 117 -5.55 -12.92 2.21
N ASP A 118 -4.42 -12.25 2.43
CA ASP A 118 -3.76 -11.44 1.40
C ASP A 118 -3.27 -12.28 0.23
N LYS A 119 -2.76 -13.48 0.49
CA LYS A 119 -2.38 -14.44 -0.56
C LYS A 119 -3.59 -14.85 -1.40
N ASP A 120 -4.71 -15.17 -0.77
CA ASP A 120 -5.95 -15.54 -1.44
C ASP A 120 -6.49 -14.37 -2.27
N LEU A 121 -6.50 -13.15 -1.70
CA LEU A 121 -6.89 -11.93 -2.41
C LEU A 121 -5.97 -11.63 -3.59
N SER A 122 -4.67 -11.79 -3.43
CA SER A 122 -3.70 -11.59 -4.52
C SER A 122 -3.93 -12.57 -5.66
N GLN A 123 -4.21 -13.83 -5.36
CA GLN A 123 -4.57 -14.84 -6.38
C GLN A 123 -5.87 -14.47 -7.09
N TYR A 124 -6.90 -14.05 -6.33
CA TYR A 124 -8.18 -13.61 -6.89
C TYR A 124 -8.01 -12.39 -7.83
N PHE A 125 -7.27 -11.37 -7.41
CA PHE A 125 -7.04 -10.19 -8.24
C PHE A 125 -6.21 -10.51 -9.49
N ASN A 126 -5.22 -11.39 -9.39
CA ASN A 126 -4.45 -11.83 -10.56
C ASN A 126 -5.33 -12.61 -11.53
N PHE A 127 -6.19 -13.47 -11.03
CA PHE A 127 -7.17 -14.19 -11.85
C PHE A 127 -8.11 -13.22 -12.55
N LYS A 128 -8.68 -12.25 -11.82
CA LYS A 128 -9.59 -11.23 -12.40
C LYS A 128 -8.90 -10.35 -13.44
N ARG A 129 -7.65 -9.98 -13.23
CA ARG A 129 -6.87 -9.22 -14.23
C ARG A 129 -6.68 -10.02 -15.51
N LYS A 130 -6.37 -11.30 -15.38
CA LYS A 130 -6.21 -12.20 -16.52
C LYS A 130 -7.52 -12.37 -17.29
N GLU A 131 -8.62 -12.61 -16.57
CA GLU A 131 -9.97 -12.70 -17.15
C GLU A 131 -10.34 -11.43 -17.92
N ILE A 132 -10.11 -10.24 -17.32
CA ILE A 132 -10.38 -8.95 -17.98
C ILE A 132 -9.47 -8.77 -19.21
N SER A 133 -8.18 -9.12 -19.13
CA SER A 133 -7.25 -9.03 -20.26
C SER A 133 -7.69 -9.93 -21.41
N GLU A 134 -8.06 -11.18 -21.12
CA GLU A 134 -8.58 -12.12 -22.12
C GLU A 134 -9.90 -11.63 -22.74
N LEU A 135 -10.78 -11.03 -21.95
CA LEU A 135 -12.01 -10.43 -22.44
C LEU A 135 -11.74 -9.22 -23.35
N LEU A 136 -10.77 -8.38 -23.01
CA LEU A 136 -10.37 -7.23 -23.83
C LEU A 136 -9.66 -7.67 -25.13
N GLU A 137 -8.92 -8.77 -25.11
CA GLU A 137 -8.26 -9.31 -26.29
C GLU A 137 -9.22 -10.08 -27.22
N ASN A 138 -10.19 -10.81 -26.66
CA ASN A 138 -11.03 -11.75 -27.40
C ASN A 138 -12.46 -11.26 -27.69
N GLN A 139 -12.91 -10.15 -27.11
CA GLN A 139 -14.29 -9.68 -27.30
C GLN A 139 -14.38 -8.22 -27.75
N THR A 140 -14.96 -8.03 -28.91
CA THR A 140 -15.73 -6.84 -29.25
C THR A 140 -17.01 -6.92 -28.39
N ILE A 141 -17.04 -6.35 -27.19
CA ILE A 141 -18.28 -6.26 -26.40
C ILE A 141 -19.12 -5.19 -27.07
N GLU A 142 -20.10 -5.61 -27.84
CA GLU A 142 -21.14 -4.72 -28.33
C GLU A 142 -22.15 -4.46 -27.21
N ILE A 143 -22.03 -3.31 -26.57
CA ILE A 143 -23.08 -2.76 -25.73
C ILE A 143 -23.76 -1.70 -26.55
N SER A 144 -25.02 -1.91 -26.95
CA SER A 144 -25.84 -0.98 -27.76
C SER A 144 -25.25 -0.62 -29.11
N GLY A 145 -24.61 -1.57 -29.83
CA GLY A 145 -24.05 -1.35 -31.17
C GLY A 145 -22.75 -0.54 -31.22
N ILE A 146 -22.15 -0.23 -30.05
CA ILE A 146 -20.89 0.50 -29.96
C ILE A 146 -19.80 -0.42 -29.40
N SER A 147 -18.78 -0.67 -30.21
CA SER A 147 -17.63 -1.47 -29.81
C SER A 147 -16.81 -0.75 -28.73
N PHE A 148 -16.60 -1.40 -27.57
CA PHE A 148 -15.78 -0.86 -26.48
C PHE A 148 -14.34 -0.56 -26.93
N ARG A 149 -13.82 -1.30 -27.88
CA ARG A 149 -12.50 -1.12 -28.49
C ARG A 149 -12.43 0.18 -29.30
N LYS A 150 -13.54 0.56 -29.94
CA LYS A 150 -13.62 1.82 -30.69
C LYS A 150 -13.61 3.02 -29.74
N GLN A 151 -14.36 2.96 -28.63
CA GLN A 151 -14.37 3.99 -27.61
C GLN A 151 -13.00 4.17 -26.92
N ALA A 152 -12.32 3.08 -26.59
CA ALA A 152 -10.98 3.15 -26.02
C ALA A 152 -9.97 3.79 -27.00
N ASN A 153 -10.01 3.43 -28.27
CA ASN A 153 -9.17 4.04 -29.29
C ASN A 153 -9.50 5.53 -29.51
N ASP A 154 -10.76 5.90 -29.48
CA ASP A 154 -11.21 7.30 -29.63
C ASP A 154 -10.76 8.17 -28.43
N ILE A 155 -10.76 7.61 -27.20
CA ILE A 155 -10.23 8.27 -26.00
C ILE A 155 -8.71 8.47 -26.12
N ILE A 156 -7.96 7.44 -26.53
CA ILE A 156 -6.51 7.51 -26.72
C ILE A 156 -6.15 8.52 -27.82
N GLN A 157 -6.91 8.58 -28.90
CA GLN A 157 -6.67 9.56 -29.97
C GLN A 157 -6.98 10.98 -29.52
N THR A 158 -8.01 11.20 -28.68
CA THR A 158 -8.33 12.52 -28.13
C THR A 158 -7.28 12.99 -27.12
N GLU A 159 -6.76 12.11 -26.26
CA GLU A 159 -5.64 12.41 -25.35
C GLU A 159 -4.37 12.80 -26.13
N ASN A 160 -3.99 12.00 -27.12
CA ASN A 160 -2.83 12.31 -27.99
C ASN A 160 -2.97 13.63 -28.75
N LYS A 161 -4.19 13.97 -29.16
CA LYS A 161 -4.47 15.25 -29.81
C LYS A 161 -4.38 16.44 -28.86
N ALA A 162 -4.87 16.25 -27.61
CA ALA A 162 -4.76 17.27 -26.56
C ALA A 162 -3.29 17.50 -26.17
N GLU A 163 -2.48 16.46 -26.04
CA GLU A 163 -1.05 16.61 -25.78
C GLU A 163 -0.28 17.33 -26.90
N ARG A 164 -0.66 17.09 -28.15
CA ARG A 164 -0.07 17.84 -29.30
C ARG A 164 -0.42 19.32 -29.27
N LEU A 165 -1.69 19.65 -28.98
CA LEU A 165 -2.12 21.03 -28.87
C LEU A 165 -1.41 21.77 -27.72
N VAL A 166 -1.24 21.12 -26.56
CA VAL A 166 -0.47 21.69 -25.43
C VAL A 166 0.96 21.99 -25.86
N LYS A 167 1.64 21.07 -26.53
CA LYS A 167 3.01 21.28 -27.05
C LYS A 167 3.10 22.37 -28.10
N GLU A 168 2.08 22.53 -28.96
CA GLU A 168 2.00 23.62 -29.92
C GLU A 168 1.83 24.99 -29.23
N PHE A 169 0.99 25.06 -28.18
CA PHE A 169 0.84 26.26 -27.37
C PHE A 169 2.13 26.66 -26.65
N ASP A 170 2.80 25.70 -25.99
CA ASP A 170 4.08 25.96 -25.31
C ASP A 170 5.16 26.46 -26.29
N ASN A 171 5.22 25.91 -27.50
CA ASN A 171 6.15 26.36 -28.53
C ASN A 171 5.81 27.76 -29.15
N MET A 172 4.54 28.16 -29.13
CA MET A 172 4.12 29.48 -29.56
C MET A 172 4.54 30.57 -28.57
N ASP A 173 4.37 30.28 -27.27
CA ASP A 173 4.74 31.18 -26.15
C ASP A 173 6.26 31.42 -26.09
N ASP A 174 7.07 30.40 -26.41
CA ASP A 174 8.53 30.52 -26.49
C ASP A 174 9.04 31.30 -27.74
N ASN A 175 8.26 31.33 -28.78
CA ASN A 175 8.60 32.12 -30.00
C ASN A 175 8.20 33.58 -29.86
N GLU A 176 7.17 33.93 -29.11
CA GLU A 176 6.82 35.33 -28.81
C GLU A 176 7.84 35.99 -27.88
N LYS A 177 8.38 35.25 -26.91
CA LYS A 177 9.43 35.74 -25.98
C LYS A 177 10.81 35.91 -26.61
N LYS A 178 11.05 35.41 -27.80
CA LYS A 178 12.32 35.59 -28.56
C LYS A 178 12.30 36.75 -29.52
N ASN A 179 11.16 37.40 -29.71
CA ASN A 179 10.97 38.53 -30.64
C ASN A 179 10.75 39.86 -29.92
N GLU A 180 10.88 39.93 -28.60
CA GLU A 180 11.03 41.11 -27.77
C GLU A 180 12.51 41.30 -27.34
#